data_4e7324b9e12c3cd8ebc66bea4eab1271
#
_entry.id   4e7324b9e12c3cd8ebc66bea4eab1271
#
_cell.length_a   1.000
_cell.length_b   1.000
_cell.length_c   1.000
_cell.angle_alpha   90.00
_cell.angle_beta   90.00
_cell.angle_gamma   90.00
#
_symmetry.space_group_name_H-M   'P 1'
#
loop_
_entity.id
_entity.type
_entity.pdbx_description
1 polymer ?
#
loop_
_entity_poly.entity_id
_entity_poly.type
_entity_poly.pdbx_seq_one_letter_code
_entity_poly.pdbx_strand_id
1 'polypeptide(L)'
;RLGLPTFEDEGMQDDPELETQKEEHQSYSVYEQAQRYRAAKAVLQDIYALDAEHAEAVKALEQLWEEGYTVVAHQLGKFYRDDLSTLRDHAKAEQWFRRSAEAGNDFSEYALGKLLLTQKRWDEAMEWLDKAADHGSQFAQYRLGKIYLTGEFVPKDVEKALAYLTASADQGNQFAQYALGKLYLFGRDVPPDREQAREWLIRAAAQGNEYARFFLDRFDQFRDPTVMLAATKLLHHMSRIFQSNSVPPSNPAGIRIDSKRRRRLMEKRMAMGHKADDREEQTQYQQSM
;
A
#
# COMPACT_ATOMS: atom_id res chain seq x y z
N ARG A 1 -25.75 -51.36 -52.46
CA ARG A 1 -25.49 -50.02 -51.93
C ARG A 1 -26.39 -49.84 -50.69
N LEU A 2 -25.80 -50.01 -49.51
CA LEU A 2 -26.43 -49.79 -48.24
C LEU A 2 -26.20 -48.34 -47.86
N GLY A 3 -27.28 -47.55 -47.76
CA GLY A 3 -27.26 -46.19 -47.25
C GLY A 3 -27.03 -46.21 -45.72
N LEU A 4 -25.97 -45.51 -45.30
CA LEU A 4 -25.73 -45.19 -43.89
C LEU A 4 -26.65 -44.03 -43.51
N PRO A 5 -27.28 -44.01 -42.32
CA PRO A 5 -28.04 -42.89 -41.84
C PRO A 5 -27.06 -41.75 -41.48
N THR A 6 -27.35 -40.58 -42.02
CA THR A 6 -26.76 -39.31 -41.59
C THR A 6 -27.27 -39.00 -40.20
N PHE A 7 -26.35 -38.87 -39.22
CA PHE A 7 -26.65 -38.28 -37.94
C PHE A 7 -26.92 -36.79 -38.20
N GLU A 8 -28.17 -36.41 -38.06
CA GLU A 8 -28.55 -35.02 -37.95
C GLU A 8 -28.07 -34.54 -36.58
N ASP A 9 -27.33 -33.44 -36.60
CA ASP A 9 -26.89 -32.69 -35.47
C ASP A 9 -28.14 -32.18 -34.70
N GLU A 10 -28.59 -32.93 -33.70
CA GLU A 10 -29.61 -32.44 -32.78
C GLU A 10 -29.00 -31.28 -32.05
N GLY A 11 -29.39 -30.07 -32.43
CA GLY A 11 -29.00 -28.84 -31.77
C GLY A 11 -29.21 -28.98 -30.26
N MET A 12 -28.13 -28.84 -29.51
CA MET A 12 -28.18 -28.64 -28.08
C MET A 12 -29.09 -27.42 -27.85
N GLN A 13 -30.35 -27.68 -27.49
CA GLN A 13 -31.21 -26.64 -26.92
C GLN A 13 -30.58 -26.22 -25.62
N ASP A 14 -30.12 -24.99 -25.55
CA ASP A 14 -29.69 -24.33 -24.28
C ASP A 14 -30.91 -24.34 -23.36
N ASP A 15 -30.89 -25.22 -22.36
CA ASP A 15 -31.93 -25.32 -21.35
C ASP A 15 -31.73 -24.17 -20.37
N PRO A 16 -32.63 -23.16 -20.36
CA PRO A 16 -32.46 -21.99 -19.51
C PRO A 16 -32.48 -22.33 -18.00
N GLU A 17 -33.09 -23.47 -17.63
CA GLU A 17 -33.02 -23.93 -16.22
C GLU A 17 -31.63 -24.46 -15.86
N LEU A 18 -30.92 -25.06 -16.80
CA LEU A 18 -29.56 -25.57 -16.60
C LEU A 18 -28.53 -24.41 -16.53
N GLU A 19 -28.75 -23.35 -17.29
CA GLU A 19 -27.93 -22.14 -17.21
C GLU A 19 -28.16 -21.42 -15.89
N THR A 20 -29.41 -21.26 -15.47
CA THR A 20 -29.75 -20.64 -14.17
C THR A 20 -29.15 -21.42 -13.00
N GLN A 21 -29.21 -22.75 -13.01
CA GLN A 21 -28.59 -23.60 -11.99
C GLN A 21 -27.06 -23.51 -11.98
N LYS A 22 -26.43 -23.39 -13.15
CA LYS A 22 -24.97 -23.18 -13.26
C LYS A 22 -24.57 -21.81 -12.70
N GLU A 23 -25.32 -20.75 -13.02
CA GLU A 23 -25.08 -19.40 -12.48
C GLU A 23 -25.28 -19.34 -10.97
N GLU A 24 -26.33 -19.97 -10.44
CA GLU A 24 -26.52 -20.06 -8.98
C GLU A 24 -25.40 -20.84 -8.30
N HIS A 25 -24.98 -21.98 -8.87
CA HIS A 25 -23.89 -22.79 -8.30
C HIS A 25 -22.53 -22.05 -8.37
N GLN A 26 -22.29 -21.31 -9.44
CA GLN A 26 -21.11 -20.49 -9.60
C GLN A 26 -21.11 -19.30 -8.62
N SER A 27 -22.24 -18.66 -8.39
CA SER A 27 -22.39 -17.57 -7.42
C SER A 27 -22.18 -18.06 -5.99
N TYR A 28 -22.65 -19.28 -5.66
CA TYR A 28 -22.44 -19.91 -4.35
C TYR A 28 -20.96 -20.23 -4.10
N SER A 29 -20.27 -20.75 -5.10
CA SER A 29 -18.83 -21.05 -5.03
C SER A 29 -17.99 -19.78 -4.80
N VAL A 30 -18.30 -18.69 -5.49
CA VAL A 30 -17.60 -17.39 -5.32
C VAL A 30 -17.86 -16.82 -3.91
N TYR A 31 -19.07 -16.98 -3.38
CA TYR A 31 -19.38 -16.53 -2.02
C TYR A 31 -18.59 -17.29 -0.95
N GLU A 32 -18.48 -18.61 -1.08
CA GLU A 32 -17.68 -19.44 -0.17
C GLU A 32 -16.18 -19.08 -0.24
N GLN A 33 -15.65 -18.90 -1.43
CA GLN A 33 -14.26 -18.45 -1.62
C GLN A 33 -14.02 -17.09 -0.94
N ALA A 34 -14.97 -16.15 -1.09
CA ALA A 34 -14.87 -14.84 -0.44
C ALA A 34 -14.93 -14.93 1.09
N GLN A 35 -15.73 -15.85 1.66
CA GLN A 35 -15.77 -16.09 3.11
C GLN A 35 -14.46 -16.68 3.62
N ARG A 36 -13.95 -17.71 2.95
CA ARG A 36 -12.65 -18.32 3.28
C ARG A 36 -11.51 -17.29 3.20
N TYR A 37 -11.52 -16.44 2.16
CA TYR A 37 -10.57 -15.34 2.02
C TYR A 37 -10.64 -14.36 3.19
N ARG A 38 -11.85 -13.92 3.58
CA ARG A 38 -12.03 -12.99 4.70
C ARG A 38 -11.53 -13.59 6.01
N ALA A 39 -11.83 -14.85 6.28
CA ALA A 39 -11.38 -15.56 7.47
C ALA A 39 -9.85 -15.66 7.53
N ALA A 40 -9.22 -16.14 6.46
CA ALA A 40 -7.76 -16.25 6.39
C ALA A 40 -7.07 -14.88 6.48
N LYS A 41 -7.61 -13.86 5.81
CA LYS A 41 -7.09 -12.50 5.88
C LYS A 41 -7.18 -11.91 7.29
N ALA A 42 -8.25 -12.17 8.03
CA ALA A 42 -8.40 -11.72 9.41
C ALA A 42 -7.31 -12.32 10.31
N VAL A 43 -7.03 -13.61 10.17
CA VAL A 43 -5.93 -14.27 10.90
C VAL A 43 -4.57 -13.66 10.55
N LEU A 44 -4.30 -13.40 9.26
CA LEU A 44 -3.03 -12.76 8.85
C LEU A 44 -2.87 -11.32 9.35
N GLN A 45 -3.97 -10.64 9.67
CA GLN A 45 -3.98 -9.30 10.23
C GLN A 45 -3.95 -9.29 11.76
N ASP A 46 -4.26 -10.42 12.39
CA ASP A 46 -4.20 -10.57 13.83
C ASP A 46 -2.74 -10.68 14.29
N ILE A 47 -2.33 -9.69 15.07
CA ILE A 47 -0.97 -9.61 15.63
C ILE A 47 -0.73 -10.57 16.78
N TYR A 48 -1.79 -11.09 17.36
CA TYR A 48 -1.75 -12.04 18.47
C TYR A 48 -1.86 -13.48 18.00
N ALA A 49 -2.19 -13.70 16.71
CA ALA A 49 -2.24 -15.03 16.14
C ALA A 49 -0.86 -15.72 16.21
N LEU A 50 -0.88 -17.00 16.49
CA LEU A 50 0.32 -17.84 16.55
C LEU A 50 0.91 -18.02 15.13
N ASP A 51 2.21 -18.31 15.06
CA ASP A 51 2.87 -18.58 13.77
C ASP A 51 2.24 -19.79 13.05
N ALA A 52 1.75 -20.78 13.79
CA ALA A 52 1.01 -21.92 13.23
C ALA A 52 -0.31 -21.48 12.58
N GLU A 53 -1.06 -20.57 13.22
CA GLU A 53 -2.31 -20.03 12.68
C GLU A 53 -2.06 -19.19 11.41
N HIS A 54 -0.98 -18.39 11.41
CA HIS A 54 -0.56 -17.68 10.21
C HIS A 54 -0.19 -18.63 9.07
N ALA A 55 0.51 -19.75 9.37
CA ALA A 55 0.89 -20.73 8.36
C ALA A 55 -0.35 -21.45 7.78
N GLU A 56 -1.35 -21.75 8.61
CA GLU A 56 -2.63 -22.32 8.15
C GLU A 56 -3.41 -21.34 7.29
N ALA A 57 -3.47 -20.06 7.70
CA ALA A 57 -4.13 -19.02 6.91
C ALA A 57 -3.44 -18.80 5.54
N VAL A 58 -2.10 -18.87 5.49
CA VAL A 58 -1.35 -18.81 4.24
C VAL A 58 -1.71 -20.00 3.36
N LYS A 59 -1.71 -21.22 3.88
CA LYS A 59 -2.14 -22.41 3.15
C LYS A 59 -3.55 -22.28 2.57
N ALA A 60 -4.49 -21.76 3.38
CA ALA A 60 -5.85 -21.54 2.92
C ALA A 60 -5.94 -20.54 1.75
N LEU A 61 -5.10 -19.47 1.78
CA LEU A 61 -5.02 -18.53 0.67
C LEU A 61 -4.35 -19.13 -0.57
N GLU A 62 -3.31 -19.95 -0.41
CA GLU A 62 -2.66 -20.66 -1.52
C GLU A 62 -3.64 -21.64 -2.20
N GLN A 63 -4.47 -22.35 -1.44
CA GLN A 63 -5.54 -23.19 -1.98
C GLN A 63 -6.57 -22.38 -2.76
N LEU A 64 -6.99 -21.24 -2.24
CA LEU A 64 -7.91 -20.34 -2.95
C LEU A 64 -7.32 -19.84 -4.27
N TRP A 65 -6.01 -19.63 -4.34
CA TRP A 65 -5.34 -19.30 -5.60
C TRP A 65 -5.44 -20.43 -6.62
N GLU A 66 -5.18 -21.66 -6.20
CA GLU A 66 -5.31 -22.85 -7.06
C GLU A 66 -6.77 -23.07 -7.53
N GLU A 67 -7.75 -22.64 -6.74
CA GLU A 67 -9.17 -22.63 -7.09
C GLU A 67 -9.55 -21.45 -8.04
N GLY A 68 -8.59 -20.63 -8.45
CA GLY A 68 -8.80 -19.49 -9.35
C GLY A 68 -9.19 -18.17 -8.68
N TYR A 69 -9.19 -18.07 -7.35
CA TYR A 69 -9.50 -16.84 -6.63
C TYR A 69 -8.27 -15.92 -6.59
N THR A 70 -8.04 -15.16 -7.65
CA THR A 70 -6.80 -14.39 -7.90
C THR A 70 -6.54 -13.24 -6.92
N VAL A 71 -7.58 -12.75 -6.23
CA VAL A 71 -7.49 -11.65 -5.25
C VAL A 71 -6.52 -11.95 -4.10
N VAL A 72 -6.30 -13.23 -3.79
CA VAL A 72 -5.43 -13.67 -2.68
C VAL A 72 -3.96 -13.35 -2.90
N ALA A 73 -3.50 -13.32 -4.15
CA ALA A 73 -2.08 -13.16 -4.47
C ALA A 73 -1.49 -11.84 -3.94
N HIS A 74 -2.24 -10.75 -4.05
CA HIS A 74 -1.83 -9.47 -3.46
C HIS A 74 -1.68 -9.55 -1.93
N GLN A 75 -2.61 -10.24 -1.27
CA GLN A 75 -2.57 -10.39 0.20
C GLN A 75 -1.39 -11.26 0.66
N LEU A 76 -1.11 -12.35 -0.06
CA LEU A 76 0.06 -13.20 0.20
C LEU A 76 1.36 -12.42 0.00
N GLY A 77 1.47 -11.65 -1.08
CA GLY A 77 2.62 -10.77 -1.32
C GLY A 77 2.82 -9.76 -0.19
N LYS A 78 1.75 -9.17 0.32
CA LYS A 78 1.82 -8.26 1.48
C LYS A 78 2.29 -8.97 2.74
N PHE A 79 1.76 -10.15 3.02
CA PHE A 79 2.10 -10.92 4.21
C PHE A 79 3.59 -11.30 4.21
N TYR A 80 4.10 -11.88 3.12
CA TYR A 80 5.50 -12.26 3.01
C TYR A 80 6.47 -11.07 2.99
N ARG A 81 6.01 -9.88 2.56
CA ARG A 81 6.81 -8.65 2.62
C ARG A 81 6.85 -8.04 4.02
N ASP A 82 5.82 -8.23 4.84
CA ASP A 82 5.64 -7.51 6.09
C ASP A 82 6.71 -7.89 7.12
N ASP A 83 7.40 -6.87 7.65
CA ASP A 83 8.43 -7.03 8.69
C ASP A 83 7.89 -7.58 10.02
N LEU A 84 6.57 -7.62 10.20
CA LEU A 84 5.93 -8.11 11.41
C LEU A 84 5.72 -9.63 11.39
N SER A 85 5.80 -10.25 10.22
CA SER A 85 5.66 -11.69 10.07
C SER A 85 6.98 -12.39 10.38
N THR A 86 6.93 -13.43 11.21
CA THR A 86 8.05 -14.37 11.41
C THR A 86 8.33 -15.20 10.15
N LEU A 87 7.33 -15.31 9.27
CA LEU A 87 7.39 -15.97 7.96
C LEU A 87 7.80 -15.04 6.82
N ARG A 88 8.36 -13.86 7.16
CA ARG A 88 8.82 -12.89 6.17
C ARG A 88 9.79 -13.52 5.17
N ASP A 89 9.43 -13.40 3.89
CA ASP A 89 10.22 -13.89 2.77
C ASP A 89 10.05 -12.96 1.57
N HIS A 90 11.06 -12.17 1.27
CA HIS A 90 11.01 -11.20 0.18
C HIS A 90 10.95 -11.87 -1.20
N ALA A 91 11.52 -13.06 -1.37
CA ALA A 91 11.45 -13.80 -2.63
C ALA A 91 10.03 -14.31 -2.89
N LYS A 92 9.38 -14.86 -1.88
CA LYS A 92 7.97 -15.24 -1.97
C LYS A 92 7.06 -14.03 -2.15
N ALA A 93 7.34 -12.91 -1.47
CA ALA A 93 6.60 -11.68 -1.66
C ALA A 93 6.66 -11.19 -3.11
N GLU A 94 7.86 -11.24 -3.73
CA GLU A 94 8.04 -10.89 -5.13
C GLU A 94 7.25 -11.81 -6.05
N GLN A 95 7.34 -13.12 -5.85
CA GLN A 95 6.60 -14.10 -6.67
C GLN A 95 5.09 -13.85 -6.62
N TRP A 96 4.53 -13.62 -5.43
CA TRP A 96 3.10 -13.38 -5.29
C TRP A 96 2.65 -12.03 -5.84
N PHE A 97 3.45 -10.97 -5.66
CA PHE A 97 3.15 -9.70 -6.30
C PHE A 97 3.22 -9.79 -7.82
N ARG A 98 4.20 -10.53 -8.36
CA ARG A 98 4.34 -10.74 -9.82
C ARG A 98 3.13 -11.46 -10.39
N ARG A 99 2.73 -12.59 -9.79
CA ARG A 99 1.51 -13.32 -10.19
C ARG A 99 0.26 -12.43 -10.15
N SER A 100 0.13 -11.62 -9.12
CA SER A 100 -1.00 -10.71 -8.97
C SER A 100 -0.96 -9.55 -9.97
N ALA A 101 0.22 -9.01 -10.27
CA ALA A 101 0.42 -7.95 -11.25
C ALA A 101 0.16 -8.45 -12.68
N GLU A 102 0.64 -9.65 -13.01
CA GLU A 102 0.39 -10.32 -14.30
C GLU A 102 -1.10 -10.64 -14.51
N ALA A 103 -1.86 -10.84 -13.41
CA ALA A 103 -3.31 -10.96 -13.43
C ALA A 103 -4.04 -9.60 -13.49
N GLY A 104 -3.33 -8.48 -13.69
CA GLY A 104 -3.89 -7.15 -13.88
C GLY A 104 -4.22 -6.39 -12.61
N ASN A 105 -3.63 -6.74 -11.46
CA ASN A 105 -3.85 -6.01 -10.22
C ASN A 105 -2.87 -4.82 -10.09
N ASP A 106 -3.35 -3.61 -10.28
CA ASP A 106 -2.60 -2.35 -10.24
C ASP A 106 -1.92 -2.07 -8.88
N PHE A 107 -2.55 -2.46 -7.78
CA PHE A 107 -1.94 -2.37 -6.45
C PHE A 107 -0.72 -3.28 -6.32
N SER A 108 -0.74 -4.43 -6.99
CA SER A 108 0.39 -5.36 -7.00
C SER A 108 1.51 -4.92 -7.93
N GLU A 109 1.20 -4.29 -9.04
CA GLU A 109 2.19 -3.65 -9.91
C GLU A 109 2.98 -2.59 -9.14
N TYR A 110 2.29 -1.69 -8.44
CA TYR A 110 2.93 -0.70 -7.57
C TYR A 110 3.74 -1.36 -6.44
N ALA A 111 3.17 -2.39 -5.78
CA ALA A 111 3.84 -3.09 -4.69
C ALA A 111 5.11 -3.80 -5.14
N LEU A 112 5.07 -4.41 -6.33
CA LEU A 112 6.22 -5.06 -6.98
C LEU A 112 7.29 -4.04 -7.34
N GLY A 113 6.94 -2.97 -8.03
CA GLY A 113 7.87 -1.89 -8.36
C GLY A 113 8.56 -1.32 -7.12
N LYS A 114 7.80 -1.10 -6.04
CA LYS A 114 8.36 -0.64 -4.76
C LYS A 114 9.31 -1.68 -4.13
N LEU A 115 8.99 -2.96 -4.20
CA LEU A 115 9.85 -4.03 -3.68
C LEU A 115 11.17 -4.09 -4.47
N LEU A 116 11.10 -4.03 -5.79
CA LEU A 116 12.25 -4.04 -6.70
C LEU A 116 13.18 -2.84 -6.47
N LEU A 117 12.62 -1.64 -6.16
CA LEU A 117 13.44 -0.49 -5.75
C LEU A 117 14.26 -0.80 -4.49
N THR A 118 13.71 -1.52 -3.52
CA THR A 118 14.46 -1.90 -2.31
C THR A 118 15.56 -2.92 -2.58
N GLN A 119 15.39 -3.73 -3.63
CA GLN A 119 16.35 -4.71 -4.12
C GLN A 119 17.40 -4.11 -5.07
N LYS A 120 17.29 -2.81 -5.39
CA LYS A 120 18.15 -2.08 -6.33
C LYS A 120 18.06 -2.58 -7.79
N ARG A 121 16.93 -3.16 -8.16
CA ARG A 121 16.61 -3.56 -9.54
C ARG A 121 15.84 -2.41 -10.21
N TRP A 122 16.58 -1.36 -10.55
CA TRP A 122 16.00 -0.07 -10.93
C TRP A 122 15.19 -0.14 -12.22
N ASP A 123 15.73 -0.74 -13.26
CA ASP A 123 15.10 -0.79 -14.58
C ASP A 123 13.76 -1.53 -14.52
N GLU A 124 13.75 -2.70 -13.92
CA GLU A 124 12.54 -3.50 -13.75
C GLU A 124 11.52 -2.82 -12.81
N ALA A 125 12.01 -2.15 -11.78
CA ALA A 125 11.15 -1.38 -10.89
C ALA A 125 10.44 -0.25 -11.60
N MET A 126 11.14 0.45 -12.51
CA MET A 126 10.56 1.52 -13.31
C MET A 126 9.49 0.99 -14.26
N GLU A 127 9.73 -0.15 -14.93
CA GLU A 127 8.73 -0.78 -15.82
C GLU A 127 7.42 -1.09 -15.09
N TRP A 128 7.49 -1.64 -13.87
CA TRP A 128 6.30 -1.96 -13.09
C TRP A 128 5.63 -0.72 -12.51
N LEU A 129 6.40 0.30 -12.13
CA LEU A 129 5.83 1.57 -11.67
C LEU A 129 5.16 2.33 -12.80
N ASP A 130 5.73 2.32 -14.02
CA ASP A 130 5.12 2.94 -15.20
C ASP A 130 3.80 2.23 -15.56
N LYS A 131 3.77 0.89 -15.59
CA LYS A 131 2.52 0.13 -15.78
C LYS A 131 1.45 0.50 -14.75
N ALA A 132 1.82 0.53 -13.46
CA ALA A 132 0.89 0.90 -12.41
C ALA A 132 0.39 2.35 -12.57
N ALA A 133 1.24 3.27 -13.02
CA ALA A 133 0.87 4.66 -13.27
C ALA A 133 -0.06 4.80 -14.47
N ASP A 134 0.17 4.05 -15.54
CA ASP A 134 -0.68 3.99 -16.74
C ASP A 134 -2.07 3.42 -16.41
N HIS A 135 -2.15 2.46 -15.48
CA HIS A 135 -3.42 1.98 -14.92
C HIS A 135 -4.05 2.94 -13.89
N GLY A 136 -3.49 4.13 -13.74
CA GLY A 136 -4.05 5.21 -12.93
C GLY A 136 -3.68 5.17 -11.44
N SER A 137 -2.75 4.32 -11.00
CA SER A 137 -2.34 4.26 -9.61
C SER A 137 -1.72 5.57 -9.12
N GLN A 138 -2.46 6.31 -8.29
CA GLN A 138 -1.97 7.56 -7.69
C GLN A 138 -0.67 7.38 -6.89
N PHE A 139 -0.45 6.21 -6.31
CA PHE A 139 0.76 5.91 -5.54
C PHE A 139 1.98 5.69 -6.44
N ALA A 140 1.78 5.05 -7.61
CA ALA A 140 2.82 4.87 -8.61
C ALA A 140 3.19 6.22 -9.23
N GLN A 141 2.20 7.02 -9.63
CA GLN A 141 2.40 8.37 -10.14
C GLN A 141 3.16 9.25 -9.16
N TYR A 142 2.78 9.26 -7.87
CA TYR A 142 3.53 9.99 -6.84
C TYR A 142 4.98 9.50 -6.74
N ARG A 143 5.19 8.20 -6.79
CA ARG A 143 6.55 7.62 -6.69
C ARG A 143 7.41 7.99 -7.86
N LEU A 144 6.90 7.86 -9.09
CA LEU A 144 7.58 8.27 -10.32
C LEU A 144 7.88 9.75 -10.33
N GLY A 145 6.89 10.58 -9.97
CA GLY A 145 7.09 12.02 -9.85
C GLY A 145 8.24 12.39 -8.91
N LYS A 146 8.36 11.68 -7.78
CA LYS A 146 9.51 11.87 -6.88
C LYS A 146 10.82 11.40 -7.49
N ILE A 147 10.86 10.26 -8.15
CA ILE A 147 12.05 9.70 -8.78
C ILE A 147 12.58 10.66 -9.84
N TYR A 148 11.73 11.15 -10.76
CA TYR A 148 12.11 12.11 -11.78
C TYR A 148 12.50 13.47 -11.21
N LEU A 149 11.88 13.91 -10.11
CA LEU A 149 12.25 15.17 -9.46
C LEU A 149 13.62 15.13 -8.79
N THR A 150 13.97 13.99 -8.18
CA THR A 150 15.25 13.81 -7.47
C THR A 150 16.38 13.38 -8.38
N GLY A 151 16.08 12.69 -9.47
CA GLY A 151 17.10 12.07 -10.32
C GLY A 151 17.82 10.91 -9.64
N GLU A 152 17.14 10.19 -8.73
CA GLU A 152 17.79 9.18 -7.87
C GLU A 152 18.18 7.91 -8.64
N PHE A 153 17.32 7.46 -9.56
CA PHE A 153 17.54 6.22 -10.33
C PHE A 153 17.56 6.45 -11.84
N VAL A 154 17.04 7.60 -12.27
CA VAL A 154 16.96 8.03 -13.66
C VAL A 154 17.43 9.49 -13.73
N PRO A 155 17.82 9.99 -14.90
CA PRO A 155 18.12 11.41 -15.06
C PRO A 155 16.94 12.27 -14.60
N LYS A 156 17.27 13.38 -13.91
CA LYS A 156 16.25 14.33 -13.43
C LYS A 156 15.46 14.90 -14.60
N ASP A 157 14.16 14.84 -14.52
CA ASP A 157 13.21 15.38 -15.49
C ASP A 157 12.05 16.07 -14.75
N VAL A 158 12.12 17.40 -14.70
CA VAL A 158 11.15 18.21 -13.94
C VAL A 158 9.78 18.21 -14.61
N GLU A 159 9.72 18.17 -15.94
CA GLU A 159 8.45 18.16 -16.68
C GLU A 159 7.68 16.86 -16.42
N LYS A 160 8.36 15.71 -16.54
CA LYS A 160 7.76 14.41 -16.19
C LYS A 160 7.38 14.35 -14.72
N ALA A 161 8.24 14.86 -13.84
CA ALA A 161 7.95 14.90 -12.41
C ALA A 161 6.66 15.68 -12.11
N LEU A 162 6.49 16.86 -12.73
CA LEU A 162 5.28 17.67 -12.59
C LEU A 162 4.06 16.94 -13.12
N ALA A 163 4.14 16.35 -14.31
CA ALA A 163 3.03 15.61 -14.91
C ALA A 163 2.53 14.49 -13.97
N TYR A 164 3.45 13.66 -13.48
CA TYR A 164 3.11 12.56 -12.55
C TYR A 164 2.62 13.05 -11.19
N LEU A 165 3.25 14.10 -10.61
CA LEU A 165 2.81 14.64 -9.32
C LEU A 165 1.43 15.30 -9.44
N THR A 166 1.15 16.01 -10.53
CA THR A 166 -0.16 16.63 -10.76
C THR A 166 -1.23 15.56 -10.94
N ALA A 167 -0.99 14.55 -11.79
CA ALA A 167 -1.93 13.45 -11.98
C ALA A 167 -2.26 12.73 -10.66
N SER A 168 -1.27 12.50 -9.81
CA SER A 168 -1.45 11.92 -8.49
C SER A 168 -2.21 12.83 -7.52
N ALA A 169 -1.91 14.13 -7.53
CA ALA A 169 -2.52 15.13 -6.65
C ALA A 169 -3.99 15.38 -6.99
N ASP A 170 -4.33 15.36 -8.29
CA ASP A 170 -5.71 15.52 -8.77
C ASP A 170 -6.59 14.32 -8.40
N GLN A 171 -6.00 13.13 -8.28
CA GLN A 171 -6.65 11.95 -7.72
C GLN A 171 -6.79 11.99 -6.18
N GLY A 172 -6.32 13.05 -5.53
CA GLY A 172 -6.45 13.24 -4.10
C GLY A 172 -5.27 12.73 -3.27
N ASN A 173 -4.15 12.37 -3.85
CA ASN A 173 -2.99 11.95 -3.08
C ASN A 173 -2.40 13.11 -2.27
N GLN A 174 -2.58 13.09 -0.96
CA GLN A 174 -2.11 14.14 -0.05
C GLN A 174 -0.58 14.37 -0.08
N PHE A 175 0.19 13.33 -0.37
CA PHE A 175 1.65 13.43 -0.44
C PHE A 175 2.11 14.11 -1.74
N ALA A 176 1.40 13.86 -2.85
CA ALA A 176 1.63 14.55 -4.11
C ALA A 176 1.22 16.02 -4.03
N GLN A 177 0.06 16.32 -3.43
CA GLN A 177 -0.39 17.68 -3.16
C GLN A 177 0.62 18.45 -2.30
N TYR A 178 1.11 17.84 -1.22
CA TYR A 178 2.15 18.43 -0.39
C TYR A 178 3.47 18.65 -1.15
N ALA A 179 3.85 17.69 -2.00
CA ALA A 179 5.07 17.79 -2.83
C ALA A 179 4.97 18.96 -3.82
N LEU A 180 3.84 19.11 -4.51
CA LEU A 180 3.58 20.25 -5.41
C LEU A 180 3.56 21.59 -4.65
N GLY A 181 2.87 21.63 -3.49
CA GLY A 181 2.86 22.82 -2.66
C GLY A 181 4.28 23.26 -2.27
N LYS A 182 5.14 22.34 -1.90
CA LYS A 182 6.57 22.65 -1.65
C LYS A 182 7.32 23.08 -2.89
N LEU A 183 7.08 22.42 -4.01
CA LEU A 183 7.77 22.70 -5.26
C LEU A 183 7.54 24.14 -5.71
N TYR A 184 6.28 24.60 -5.72
CA TYR A 184 5.90 25.96 -6.06
C TYR A 184 6.30 26.98 -4.97
N LEU A 185 6.29 26.59 -3.70
CA LEU A 185 6.69 27.50 -2.62
C LEU A 185 8.18 27.85 -2.66
N PHE A 186 9.04 26.85 -2.92
CA PHE A 186 10.49 27.04 -2.91
C PHE A 186 11.08 27.46 -4.23
N GLY A 187 10.41 27.22 -5.34
CA GLY A 187 10.84 27.67 -6.66
C GLY A 187 12.23 27.17 -7.09
N ARG A 188 12.66 25.98 -6.64
CA ARG A 188 14.00 25.47 -6.96
C ARG A 188 14.10 24.89 -8.35
N ASP A 189 13.09 24.15 -8.74
CA ASP A 189 13.01 23.41 -10.00
C ASP A 189 11.94 23.97 -10.94
N VAL A 190 11.05 24.79 -10.41
CA VAL A 190 10.00 25.51 -11.15
C VAL A 190 9.97 26.97 -10.67
N PRO A 191 9.44 27.91 -11.45
CA PRO A 191 9.22 29.26 -10.97
C PRO A 191 8.36 29.27 -9.70
N PRO A 192 8.72 30.05 -8.67
CA PRO A 192 7.95 30.09 -7.44
C PRO A 192 6.56 30.72 -7.69
N ASP A 193 5.54 30.03 -7.17
CA ASP A 193 4.16 30.51 -7.21
C ASP A 193 3.51 30.26 -5.84
N ARG A 194 3.35 31.35 -5.07
CA ARG A 194 2.81 31.26 -3.72
C ARG A 194 1.32 30.91 -3.69
N GLU A 195 0.56 31.32 -4.69
CA GLU A 195 -0.87 31.05 -4.75
C GLU A 195 -1.12 29.58 -5.04
N GLN A 196 -0.48 29.03 -6.06
CA GLN A 196 -0.53 27.60 -6.35
C GLN A 196 0.01 26.77 -5.17
N ALA A 197 1.12 27.20 -4.57
CA ALA A 197 1.66 26.52 -3.39
C ALA A 197 0.63 26.45 -2.25
N ARG A 198 -0.07 27.55 -1.98
CA ARG A 198 -1.10 27.61 -0.94
C ARG A 198 -2.28 26.71 -1.24
N GLU A 199 -2.77 26.70 -2.47
CA GLU A 199 -3.88 25.83 -2.87
C GLU A 199 -3.55 24.36 -2.67
N TRP A 200 -2.41 23.90 -3.14
CA TRP A 200 -1.98 22.52 -2.96
C TRP A 200 -1.78 22.14 -1.49
N LEU A 201 -1.21 23.03 -0.69
CA LEU A 201 -1.05 22.82 0.75
C LEU A 201 -2.40 22.75 1.48
N ILE A 202 -3.40 23.59 1.09
CA ILE A 202 -4.75 23.51 1.65
C ILE A 202 -5.39 22.16 1.37
N ARG A 203 -5.32 21.68 0.12
CA ARG A 203 -5.86 20.35 -0.26
C ARG A 203 -5.20 19.22 0.54
N ALA A 204 -3.87 19.26 0.69
CA ALA A 204 -3.15 18.27 1.47
C ALA A 204 -3.50 18.33 2.97
N ALA A 205 -3.61 19.51 3.56
CA ALA A 205 -3.95 19.71 4.97
C ALA A 205 -5.38 19.25 5.28
N ALA A 206 -6.32 19.47 4.36
CA ALA A 206 -7.70 19.03 4.48
C ALA A 206 -7.80 17.50 4.59
N GLN A 207 -6.85 16.76 4.02
CA GLN A 207 -6.73 15.30 4.14
C GLN A 207 -5.92 14.83 5.36
N GLY A 208 -5.55 15.74 6.24
CA GLY A 208 -4.81 15.41 7.47
C GLY A 208 -3.29 15.40 7.32
N ASN A 209 -2.74 15.97 6.26
CA ASN A 209 -1.29 16.11 6.14
C ASN A 209 -0.77 17.17 7.11
N GLU A 210 -0.15 16.71 8.21
CA GLU A 210 0.35 17.58 9.30
C GLU A 210 1.47 18.54 8.83
N TYR A 211 2.29 18.11 7.88
CA TYR A 211 3.33 18.97 7.32
C TYR A 211 2.73 20.11 6.49
N ALA A 212 1.70 19.81 5.70
CA ALA A 212 0.99 20.86 4.94
C ALA A 212 0.30 21.85 5.88
N ARG A 213 -0.33 21.37 6.96
CA ARG A 213 -0.92 22.23 8.01
C ARG A 213 0.12 23.14 8.64
N PHE A 214 1.27 22.56 9.03
CA PHE A 214 2.38 23.35 9.59
C PHE A 214 2.85 24.47 8.64
N PHE A 215 2.93 24.20 7.33
CA PHE A 215 3.30 25.22 6.35
C PHE A 215 2.24 26.32 6.25
N LEU A 216 0.95 25.94 6.25
CA LEU A 216 -0.15 26.91 6.15
C LEU A 216 -0.24 27.81 7.38
N ASP A 217 -0.11 27.28 8.58
CA ASP A 217 -0.16 28.04 9.83
C ASP A 217 0.90 29.16 9.86
N ARG A 218 1.97 28.97 9.13
CA ARG A 218 3.12 29.90 9.08
C ARG A 218 3.31 30.57 7.74
N PHE A 219 2.38 30.35 6.80
CA PHE A 219 2.52 30.77 5.41
C PHE A 219 2.69 32.28 5.27
N ASP A 220 1.97 33.05 6.08
CA ASP A 220 2.00 34.52 6.05
C ASP A 220 3.06 35.08 7.03
N GLN A 221 3.52 34.31 7.99
CA GLN A 221 4.52 34.74 8.98
C GLN A 221 5.94 34.73 8.41
N PHE A 222 6.25 33.72 7.56
CA PHE A 222 7.57 33.58 6.97
C PHE A 222 7.54 33.99 5.50
N ARG A 223 8.14 35.12 5.22
CA ARG A 223 8.37 35.56 3.84
C ARG A 223 9.47 34.76 3.16
N ASP A 224 10.39 34.20 3.93
CA ASP A 224 11.50 33.37 3.43
C ASP A 224 11.15 31.89 3.54
N PRO A 225 10.91 31.20 2.39
CA PRO A 225 10.61 29.77 2.36
C PRO A 225 11.72 28.88 2.93
N THR A 226 12.98 29.36 2.95
CA THR A 226 14.11 28.57 3.44
C THR A 226 14.05 28.34 4.94
N VAL A 227 13.52 29.32 5.70
CA VAL A 227 13.29 29.20 7.15
C VAL A 227 12.23 28.14 7.43
N MET A 228 11.16 28.11 6.63
CA MET A 228 10.11 27.09 6.75
C MET A 228 10.66 25.69 6.45
N LEU A 229 11.54 25.57 5.45
CA LEU A 229 12.18 24.29 5.12
C LEU A 229 13.09 23.80 6.26
N ALA A 230 13.87 24.69 6.85
CA ALA A 230 14.73 24.38 7.98
C ALA A 230 13.91 23.90 9.19
N ALA A 231 12.82 24.60 9.53
CA ALA A 231 11.90 24.21 10.58
C ALA A 231 11.24 22.85 10.32
N THR A 232 10.84 22.57 9.08
CA THR A 232 10.26 21.25 8.71
C THR A 232 11.27 20.11 8.84
N LYS A 233 12.52 20.34 8.42
CA LYS A 233 13.61 19.36 8.59
C LYS A 233 13.86 19.09 10.08
N LEU A 234 13.84 20.13 10.91
CA LEU A 234 14.01 20.01 12.35
C LEU A 234 12.86 19.19 12.96
N LEU A 235 11.61 19.49 12.62
CA LEU A 235 10.44 18.74 13.09
C LEU A 235 10.51 17.27 12.68
N HIS A 236 10.89 17.00 11.44
CA HIS A 236 11.06 15.62 10.97
C HIS A 236 12.19 14.90 11.72
N HIS A 237 13.30 15.59 12.00
CA HIS A 237 14.40 15.05 12.76
C HIS A 237 14.00 14.79 14.22
N MET A 238 13.30 15.71 14.86
CA MET A 238 12.77 15.55 16.22
C MET A 238 11.78 14.39 16.30
N SER A 239 10.84 14.27 15.35
CA SER A 239 9.91 13.16 15.27
C SER A 239 10.65 11.80 15.21
N ARG A 240 11.71 11.70 14.41
CA ARG A 240 12.55 10.49 14.37
C ARG A 240 13.24 10.20 15.69
N ILE A 241 13.75 11.23 16.39
CA ILE A 241 14.39 11.08 17.69
C ILE A 241 13.38 10.59 18.73
N PHE A 242 12.18 11.17 18.78
CA PHE A 242 11.12 10.72 19.68
C PHE A 242 10.69 9.28 19.39
N GLN A 243 10.58 8.89 18.11
CA GLN A 243 10.29 7.50 17.73
C GLN A 243 11.43 6.52 18.10
N SER A 244 12.69 6.97 18.02
CA SER A 244 13.86 6.13 18.38
C SER A 244 14.10 6.03 19.88
N ASN A 245 13.73 7.06 20.68
CA ASN A 245 13.98 7.13 22.11
C ASN A 245 12.82 6.62 22.98
N SER A 246 11.70 6.20 22.38
CA SER A 246 10.68 5.47 23.13
C SER A 246 11.22 4.09 23.49
N VAL A 247 11.85 4.00 24.68
CA VAL A 247 12.39 2.75 25.23
C VAL A 247 11.22 1.83 25.57
N PRO A 248 11.16 0.61 25.01
CA PRO A 248 10.14 -0.33 25.44
C PRO A 248 10.43 -0.75 26.88
N PRO A 249 9.40 -0.89 27.73
CA PRO A 249 9.59 -1.40 29.07
C PRO A 249 10.22 -2.80 29.02
N SER A 250 11.20 -3.01 29.85
CA SER A 250 11.90 -4.28 30.00
C SER A 250 10.95 -5.33 30.61
N ASN A 251 10.56 -6.32 29.83
CA ASN A 251 9.81 -7.46 30.32
C ASN A 251 10.76 -8.65 30.55
N PRO A 252 10.90 -9.17 31.78
CA PRO A 252 11.96 -10.14 32.12
C PRO A 252 11.73 -11.56 31.66
N ALA A 253 10.63 -11.91 31.05
CA ALA A 253 10.32 -13.28 30.67
C ALA A 253 10.11 -13.45 29.16
N GLY A 254 11.20 -13.67 28.42
CA GLY A 254 11.17 -14.44 27.14
C GLY A 254 10.42 -13.89 25.93
N ILE A 255 9.68 -12.77 26.02
CA ILE A 255 8.79 -12.27 24.97
C ILE A 255 9.43 -11.10 24.19
N ARG A 256 10.72 -11.21 23.86
CA ARG A 256 11.42 -10.16 23.09
C ARG A 256 10.87 -9.95 21.68
N ILE A 257 10.34 -11.00 21.07
CA ILE A 257 9.78 -10.94 19.71
C ILE A 257 8.44 -10.19 19.73
N ASP A 258 7.63 -10.42 20.73
CA ASP A 258 6.29 -9.84 20.89
C ASP A 258 6.32 -8.32 21.14
N SER A 259 7.25 -7.84 21.98
CA SER A 259 7.40 -6.41 22.26
C SER A 259 7.87 -5.60 21.05
N LYS A 260 8.78 -6.14 20.23
CA LYS A 260 9.25 -5.51 18.99
C LYS A 260 8.16 -5.51 17.91
N ARG A 261 7.39 -6.60 17.84
CA ARG A 261 6.22 -6.74 16.97
C ARG A 261 5.12 -5.75 17.39
N ARG A 262 4.75 -5.69 18.67
CA ARG A 262 3.79 -4.71 19.23
C ARG A 262 4.19 -3.27 18.94
N ARG A 263 5.45 -2.90 19.19
CA ARG A 263 5.95 -1.55 18.95
C ARG A 263 5.81 -1.14 17.47
N ARG A 264 6.27 -1.98 16.54
CA ARG A 264 6.17 -1.70 15.10
C ARG A 264 4.71 -1.60 14.63
N LEU A 265 3.83 -2.36 15.23
CA LEU A 265 2.41 -2.30 14.93
C LEU A 265 1.75 -1.03 15.47
N MET A 266 2.08 -0.61 16.70
CA MET A 266 1.65 0.68 17.24
C MET A 266 2.14 1.84 16.39
N GLU A 267 3.42 1.82 15.99
CA GLU A 267 3.99 2.81 15.08
C GLU A 267 3.24 2.84 13.74
N LYS A 268 2.87 1.67 13.22
CA LYS A 268 2.12 1.53 11.97
C LYS A 268 0.65 1.98 12.11
N ARG A 269 -0.01 1.68 13.23
CA ARG A 269 -1.36 2.18 13.54
C ARG A 269 -1.37 3.70 13.70
N MET A 270 -0.40 4.27 14.41
CA MET A 270 -0.27 5.72 14.57
C MET A 270 0.03 6.41 13.24
N ALA A 271 0.89 5.82 12.39
CA ALA A 271 1.17 6.33 11.06
C ALA A 271 -0.04 6.27 10.10
N MET A 272 -1.00 5.38 10.34
CA MET A 272 -2.26 5.26 9.58
C MET A 272 -3.40 6.09 10.18
N GLY A 273 -3.15 6.93 11.20
CA GLY A 273 -4.15 7.79 11.82
C GLY A 273 -5.16 7.08 12.72
N HIS A 274 -4.95 5.79 13.04
CA HIS A 274 -5.72 5.13 14.08
C HIS A 274 -5.23 5.61 15.45
N LYS A 275 -6.06 6.39 16.14
CA LYS A 275 -5.84 6.65 17.57
C LYS A 275 -5.88 5.30 18.27
N ALA A 276 -4.79 4.95 18.97
CA ALA A 276 -4.81 3.83 19.89
C ALA A 276 -5.95 4.08 20.90
N ASP A 277 -6.78 3.08 21.14
CA ASP A 277 -7.78 3.15 22.18
C ASP A 277 -7.05 2.97 23.51
N ASP A 278 -6.53 4.09 24.04
CA ASP A 278 -5.54 4.13 25.12
C ASP A 278 -6.07 3.56 26.45
N ARG A 279 -7.37 3.31 26.56
CA ARG A 279 -7.96 2.93 27.85
C ARG A 279 -7.77 1.46 28.23
N GLU A 280 -7.83 0.55 27.27
CA GLU A 280 -7.65 -0.88 27.56
C GLU A 280 -6.16 -1.26 27.69
N GLU A 281 -5.28 -0.65 26.90
CA GLU A 281 -3.86 -0.95 26.95
C GLU A 281 -3.17 -0.36 28.18
N GLN A 282 -3.57 0.82 28.66
CA GLN A 282 -3.06 1.38 29.92
C GLN A 282 -3.47 0.55 31.15
N THR A 283 -4.66 -0.06 31.13
CA THR A 283 -5.13 -0.91 32.22
C THR A 283 -4.37 -2.23 32.32
N GLN A 284 -4.03 -2.84 31.18
CA GLN A 284 -3.17 -4.03 31.14
C GLN A 284 -1.71 -3.72 31.51
N TYR A 285 -1.22 -2.53 31.18
CA TYR A 285 0.13 -2.08 31.54
C TYR A 285 0.31 -1.85 33.03
N GLN A 286 -0.72 -1.31 33.70
CA GLN A 286 -0.71 -1.09 35.18
C GLN A 286 -0.91 -2.35 36.00
N GLN A 287 -1.52 -3.40 35.39
CA GLN A 287 -1.70 -4.70 36.07
C GLN A 287 -0.49 -5.63 35.95
N SER A 288 0.49 -5.28 35.08
CA SER A 288 1.72 -6.06 34.86
C SER A 288 2.96 -5.46 35.52
N MET A 289 2.81 -4.38 36.29
CA MET A 289 3.81 -3.84 37.24
C MET A 289 3.50 -4.33 38.64
#